data_021471e03bce570e9e9b3f2e6deecd1d
#
_entry.id   021471e03bce570e9e9b3f2e6deecd1d
#
_cell.length_a   1.000
_cell.length_b   1.000
_cell.length_c   1.000
_cell.angle_alpha   90.00
_cell.angle_beta   90.00
_cell.angle_gamma   90.00
#
_symmetry.space_group_name_H-M   'P 1'
#
loop_
_entity.id
_entity.type
_entity.pdbx_description
1 polymer ?
#
loop_
_entity_poly.entity_id
_entity_poly.type
_entity_poly.pdbx_seq_one_letter_code
_entity_poly.pdbx_strand_id
1 'polypeptide(L)'
;KRAHVSDPFQVETEVVEVYQGPVTTEMLESGNTLSNLNTLAAVLSQLDNTQEFALEGMLKIRQEATGVQEIPVSDILHMADNTDRCMVATHIWDHLALGHLLYETELMPESASRLLDVTKAGSEYQNELLTVCARQWQRETKGVFVSQGYVEPDPEFLPFLLGQEQEQEESPQMGMSP
;
A
#
# COMPACT_ATOMS: atom_id res chain seq x y z
N LYS A 1 -6.50 -42.94 -17.90
CA LYS A 1 -6.07 -42.04 -18.98
C LYS A 1 -5.14 -41.01 -18.36
N ARG A 2 -3.83 -41.09 -18.66
CA ARG A 2 -2.89 -40.01 -18.26
C ARG A 2 -3.14 -38.82 -19.17
N ALA A 3 -3.46 -37.67 -18.60
CA ALA A 3 -3.47 -36.43 -19.34
C ALA A 3 -2.05 -36.14 -19.84
N HIS A 4 -1.89 -35.96 -21.13
CA HIS A 4 -0.64 -35.56 -21.74
C HIS A 4 -0.54 -34.04 -21.53
N VAL A 5 0.12 -33.60 -20.50
CA VAL A 5 0.49 -32.19 -20.31
C VAL A 5 1.69 -31.94 -21.19
N SER A 6 1.52 -31.21 -22.28
CA SER A 6 2.57 -30.96 -23.28
C SER A 6 3.62 -29.95 -22.82
N ASP A 7 3.34 -29.17 -21.79
CA ASP A 7 4.26 -28.24 -21.13
C ASP A 7 3.85 -28.06 -19.68
N PRO A 8 4.67 -28.49 -18.69
CA PRO A 8 4.35 -28.32 -17.26
C PRO A 8 4.32 -26.87 -16.82
N PHE A 9 4.84 -25.92 -17.62
CA PHE A 9 4.81 -24.48 -17.33
C PHE A 9 3.54 -23.78 -17.85
N GLN A 10 2.67 -24.45 -18.58
CA GLN A 10 1.40 -23.94 -19.10
C GLN A 10 0.18 -24.47 -18.34
N VAL A 11 0.36 -25.05 -17.17
CA VAL A 11 -0.76 -25.50 -16.34
C VAL A 11 -1.38 -24.25 -15.69
N GLU A 12 -2.60 -23.94 -16.09
CA GLU A 12 -3.42 -22.97 -15.36
C GLU A 12 -3.72 -23.54 -13.98
N THR A 13 -3.48 -22.73 -12.94
CA THR A 13 -3.72 -23.10 -11.56
C THR A 13 -4.80 -22.19 -10.98
N GLU A 14 -5.69 -22.78 -10.20
CA GLU A 14 -6.65 -22.05 -9.40
C GLU A 14 -6.10 -21.97 -7.96
N VAL A 15 -6.04 -20.76 -7.42
CA VAL A 15 -5.70 -20.55 -6.00
C VAL A 15 -6.95 -20.77 -5.19
N VAL A 16 -6.97 -21.84 -4.40
CA VAL A 16 -8.14 -22.20 -3.58
C VAL A 16 -8.15 -21.40 -2.27
N GLU A 17 -6.98 -21.18 -1.68
CA GLU A 17 -6.86 -20.46 -0.40
C GLU A 17 -5.43 -19.93 -0.19
N VAL A 18 -5.32 -18.75 0.44
CA VAL A 18 -4.05 -18.17 0.91
C VAL A 18 -4.07 -18.14 2.43
N TYR A 19 -3.11 -18.82 3.05
CA TYR A 19 -3.09 -19.04 4.51
C TYR A 19 -2.28 -18.02 5.31
N GLN A 20 -1.47 -17.20 4.68
CA GLN A 20 -0.56 -16.27 5.38
C GLN A 20 -0.40 -14.94 4.65
N GLY A 21 -0.21 -13.87 5.45
CA GLY A 21 0.12 -12.54 4.99
C GLY A 21 -1.07 -11.69 4.52
N PRO A 22 -0.79 -10.50 4.01
CA PRO A 22 -1.81 -9.52 3.63
C PRO A 22 -2.49 -9.80 2.28
N VAL A 23 -1.99 -10.79 1.52
CA VAL A 23 -2.57 -11.17 0.21
C VAL A 23 -3.67 -12.21 0.44
N THR A 24 -4.86 -11.94 -0.08
CA THR A 24 -5.98 -12.89 -0.04
C THR A 24 -6.21 -13.53 -1.41
N THR A 25 -6.91 -14.66 -1.43
CA THR A 25 -7.25 -15.36 -2.69
C THR A 25 -8.05 -14.45 -3.65
N GLU A 26 -8.91 -13.59 -3.09
CA GLU A 26 -9.75 -12.66 -3.87
C GLU A 26 -8.95 -11.53 -4.53
N MET A 27 -7.73 -11.27 -4.06
CA MET A 27 -6.83 -10.28 -4.64
C MET A 27 -6.04 -10.82 -5.83
N LEU A 28 -6.00 -12.14 -6.02
CA LEU A 28 -5.22 -12.74 -7.09
C LEU A 28 -6.07 -12.90 -8.36
N GLU A 29 -5.55 -12.38 -9.48
CA GLU A 29 -6.18 -12.58 -10.77
C GLU A 29 -6.30 -14.07 -11.12
N SER A 30 -7.34 -14.41 -11.84
CA SER A 30 -7.49 -15.75 -12.43
C SER A 30 -6.45 -15.99 -13.53
N GLY A 31 -5.98 -17.24 -13.68
CA GLY A 31 -5.03 -17.62 -14.73
C GLY A 31 -3.55 -17.44 -14.38
N ASN A 32 -3.21 -17.23 -13.10
CA ASN A 32 -1.83 -17.21 -12.65
C ASN A 32 -1.14 -18.57 -12.89
N THR A 33 0.13 -18.52 -13.33
CA THR A 33 0.93 -19.73 -13.47
C THR A 33 1.43 -20.22 -12.10
N LEU A 34 1.67 -21.52 -11.97
CA LEU A 34 2.26 -22.09 -10.76
C LEU A 34 3.61 -21.44 -10.41
N SER A 35 4.40 -21.07 -11.44
CA SER A 35 5.67 -20.36 -11.26
C SER A 35 5.48 -19.01 -10.57
N ASN A 36 4.52 -18.19 -11.03
CA ASN A 36 4.22 -16.88 -10.45
C ASN A 36 3.76 -17.02 -9.00
N LEU A 37 2.89 -17.98 -8.72
CA LEU A 37 2.39 -18.23 -7.37
C LEU A 37 3.48 -18.72 -6.41
N ASN A 38 4.39 -19.58 -6.89
CA ASN A 38 5.53 -20.02 -6.11
C ASN A 38 6.51 -18.87 -5.82
N THR A 39 6.76 -17.99 -6.79
CA THR A 39 7.58 -16.79 -6.59
C THR A 39 6.94 -15.87 -5.55
N LEU A 40 5.64 -15.60 -5.68
CA LEU A 40 4.91 -14.78 -4.72
C LEU A 40 5.00 -15.39 -3.31
N ALA A 41 4.72 -16.68 -3.14
CA ALA A 41 4.80 -17.35 -1.86
C ALA A 41 6.21 -17.27 -1.24
N ALA A 42 7.26 -17.41 -2.06
CA ALA A 42 8.64 -17.30 -1.61
C ALA A 42 8.97 -15.88 -1.11
N VAL A 43 8.54 -14.84 -1.83
CA VAL A 43 8.74 -13.43 -1.43
C VAL A 43 7.97 -13.13 -0.15
N LEU A 44 6.67 -13.46 -0.10
CA LEU A 44 5.83 -13.19 1.08
C LEU A 44 6.37 -13.88 2.34
N SER A 45 6.95 -15.07 2.22
CA SER A 45 7.53 -15.81 3.35
C SER A 45 8.80 -15.18 3.93
N GLN A 46 9.40 -14.21 3.26
CA GLN A 46 10.61 -13.51 3.70
C GLN A 46 10.34 -12.14 4.30
N LEU A 47 9.12 -11.64 4.19
CA LEU A 47 8.74 -10.35 4.76
C LEU A 47 8.75 -10.44 6.29
N ASP A 48 9.26 -9.40 6.94
CA ASP A 48 9.08 -9.20 8.37
C ASP A 48 7.71 -8.55 8.66
N ASN A 49 7.33 -8.46 9.93
CA ASN A 49 6.03 -7.91 10.32
C ASN A 49 5.80 -6.48 9.82
N THR A 50 6.84 -5.62 9.82
CA THR A 50 6.72 -4.23 9.35
C THR A 50 6.49 -4.18 7.84
N GLN A 51 7.20 -5.03 7.10
CA GLN A 51 7.03 -5.17 5.66
C GLN A 51 5.66 -5.75 5.28
N GLU A 52 5.14 -6.71 6.06
CA GLU A 52 3.78 -7.23 5.87
C GLU A 52 2.73 -6.12 6.04
N PHE A 53 2.87 -5.24 7.06
CA PHE A 53 1.94 -4.12 7.25
C PHE A 53 2.06 -3.06 6.16
N ALA A 54 3.28 -2.76 5.70
CA ALA A 54 3.50 -1.87 4.56
C ALA A 54 2.80 -2.42 3.31
N LEU A 55 2.98 -3.72 3.02
CA LEU A 55 2.32 -4.38 1.90
C LEU A 55 0.79 -4.38 2.03
N GLU A 56 0.24 -4.64 3.23
CA GLU A 56 -1.21 -4.53 3.49
C GLU A 56 -1.73 -3.14 3.13
N GLY A 57 -1.00 -2.09 3.54
CA GLY A 57 -1.33 -0.71 3.21
C GLY A 57 -1.28 -0.42 1.71
N MET A 58 -0.24 -0.85 1.02
CA MET A 58 -0.09 -0.67 -0.44
C MET A 58 -1.22 -1.34 -1.22
N LEU A 59 -1.55 -2.59 -0.88
CA LEU A 59 -2.65 -3.34 -1.50
C LEU A 59 -3.99 -2.61 -1.30
N LYS A 60 -4.24 -2.12 -0.09
CA LYS A 60 -5.45 -1.37 0.23
C LYS A 60 -5.53 -0.06 -0.54
N ILE A 61 -4.45 0.72 -0.61
CA ILE A 61 -4.39 1.96 -1.40
C ILE A 61 -4.68 1.65 -2.88
N ARG A 62 -4.07 0.61 -3.43
CA ARG A 62 -4.29 0.18 -4.83
C ARG A 62 -5.75 -0.16 -5.09
N GLN A 63 -6.37 -0.96 -4.24
CA GLN A 63 -7.77 -1.35 -4.38
C GLN A 63 -8.73 -0.16 -4.24
N GLU A 64 -8.52 0.72 -3.26
CA GLU A 64 -9.34 1.92 -3.07
C GLU A 64 -9.22 2.90 -4.25
N ALA A 65 -8.01 3.05 -4.81
CA ALA A 65 -7.76 3.98 -5.90
C ALA A 65 -8.32 3.50 -7.24
N THR A 66 -8.17 2.22 -7.53
CA THR A 66 -8.58 1.63 -8.82
C THR A 66 -10.01 1.09 -8.82
N GLY A 67 -10.57 0.82 -7.64
CA GLY A 67 -11.85 0.12 -7.49
C GLY A 67 -11.81 -1.35 -7.93
N VAL A 68 -10.62 -1.90 -8.22
CA VAL A 68 -10.42 -3.27 -8.66
C VAL A 68 -9.96 -4.12 -7.48
N GLN A 69 -10.63 -5.26 -7.25
CA GLN A 69 -10.25 -6.18 -6.17
C GLN A 69 -9.04 -7.04 -6.55
N GLU A 70 -8.98 -7.49 -7.79
CA GLU A 70 -7.90 -8.32 -8.31
C GLU A 70 -6.67 -7.46 -8.67
N ILE A 71 -5.49 -7.91 -8.26
CA ILE A 71 -4.22 -7.23 -8.50
C ILE A 71 -3.29 -8.22 -9.22
N PRO A 72 -2.61 -7.82 -10.31
CA PRO A 72 -1.61 -8.65 -10.96
C PRO A 72 -0.53 -9.11 -9.99
N VAL A 73 -0.12 -10.37 -10.08
CA VAL A 73 0.95 -10.92 -9.23
C VAL A 73 2.25 -10.13 -9.40
N SER A 74 2.54 -9.64 -10.61
CA SER A 74 3.68 -8.74 -10.86
C SER A 74 3.65 -7.48 -10.03
N ASP A 75 2.46 -6.87 -9.87
CA ASP A 75 2.28 -5.65 -9.10
C ASP A 75 2.43 -5.93 -7.60
N ILE A 76 1.89 -7.07 -7.12
CA ILE A 76 2.06 -7.50 -5.73
C ILE A 76 3.53 -7.74 -5.41
N LEU A 77 4.28 -8.40 -6.30
CA LEU A 77 5.72 -8.61 -6.16
C LEU A 77 6.47 -7.27 -6.13
N HIS A 78 6.12 -6.34 -7.03
CA HIS A 78 6.72 -5.01 -7.04
C HIS A 78 6.45 -4.23 -5.75
N MET A 79 5.24 -4.32 -5.18
CA MET A 79 4.93 -3.74 -3.87
C MET A 79 5.75 -4.40 -2.76
N ALA A 80 5.86 -5.74 -2.75
CA ALA A 80 6.61 -6.49 -1.75
C ALA A 80 8.11 -6.14 -1.75
N ASP A 81 8.68 -5.91 -2.92
CA ASP A 81 10.08 -5.48 -3.09
C ASP A 81 10.32 -4.00 -2.70
N ASN A 82 9.26 -3.20 -2.53
CA ASN A 82 9.33 -1.78 -2.22
C ASN A 82 8.61 -1.40 -0.91
N THR A 83 8.52 -2.31 0.04
CA THR A 83 7.87 -2.07 1.34
C THR A 83 8.54 -0.96 2.17
N ASP A 84 9.81 -0.69 1.94
CA ASP A 84 10.57 0.43 2.50
C ASP A 84 10.13 1.81 1.98
N ARG A 85 9.33 1.85 0.90
CA ARG A 85 8.69 3.06 0.38
C ARG A 85 7.40 3.44 1.10
N CYS A 86 7.15 2.85 2.27
CA CYS A 86 6.04 3.22 3.14
C CYS A 86 6.52 3.52 4.55
N MET A 87 6.00 4.59 5.12
CA MET A 87 6.05 4.80 6.57
C MET A 87 4.96 3.95 7.22
N VAL A 88 5.34 3.17 8.24
CA VAL A 88 4.42 2.38 9.05
C VAL A 88 4.40 2.92 10.48
N ALA A 89 3.23 3.38 10.92
CA ALA A 89 3.01 3.82 12.30
C ALA A 89 2.11 2.80 13.02
N THR A 90 2.73 1.92 13.80
CA THR A 90 2.02 0.89 14.58
C THR A 90 1.19 1.50 15.70
N HIS A 91 0.10 0.82 16.06
CA HIS A 91 -0.83 1.25 17.13
C HIS A 91 -1.60 2.55 16.87
N ILE A 92 -1.64 2.99 15.61
CA ILE A 92 -2.43 4.14 15.15
C ILE A 92 -3.66 3.62 14.40
N TRP A 93 -4.79 3.47 15.07
CA TRP A 93 -5.98 2.82 14.50
C TRP A 93 -7.10 3.78 14.08
N ASP A 94 -6.99 5.05 14.43
CA ASP A 94 -7.99 6.06 14.11
C ASP A 94 -7.38 7.44 13.91
N HIS A 95 -8.21 8.39 13.47
CA HIS A 95 -7.78 9.74 13.20
C HIS A 95 -7.37 10.52 14.46
N LEU A 96 -7.91 10.17 15.63
CA LEU A 96 -7.49 10.86 16.86
C LEU A 96 -6.06 10.45 17.24
N ALA A 97 -5.76 9.15 17.18
CA ALA A 97 -4.41 8.63 17.41
C ALA A 97 -3.41 9.18 16.37
N LEU A 98 -3.82 9.23 15.09
CA LEU A 98 -3.01 9.84 14.04
C LEU A 98 -2.79 11.34 14.30
N GLY A 99 -3.81 12.06 14.74
CA GLY A 99 -3.69 13.47 15.10
C GLY A 99 -2.69 13.72 16.24
N HIS A 100 -2.69 12.86 17.25
CA HIS A 100 -1.68 12.91 18.32
C HIS A 100 -0.28 12.68 17.78
N LEU A 101 -0.09 11.66 16.93
CA LEU A 101 1.19 11.37 16.29
C LEU A 101 1.70 12.58 15.50
N LEU A 102 0.85 13.18 14.66
CA LEU A 102 1.20 14.35 13.86
C LEU A 102 1.58 15.57 14.71
N TYR A 103 0.90 15.75 15.84
CA TYR A 103 1.22 16.82 16.77
C TYR A 103 2.56 16.59 17.48
N GLU A 104 2.80 15.38 17.97
CA GLU A 104 4.04 15.00 18.67
C GLU A 104 5.27 15.01 17.77
N THR A 105 5.08 14.73 16.46
CA THR A 105 6.15 14.73 15.45
C THR A 105 6.31 16.07 14.71
N GLU A 106 5.58 17.11 15.14
CA GLU A 106 5.62 18.45 14.54
C GLU A 106 5.26 18.49 13.04
N LEU A 107 4.49 17.49 12.57
CA LEU A 107 4.02 17.41 11.17
C LEU A 107 2.71 18.18 10.93
N MET A 108 2.09 18.71 11.97
CA MET A 108 0.90 19.54 11.82
C MET A 108 1.22 20.93 11.28
N PRO A 109 0.27 21.57 10.58
CA PRO A 109 0.37 22.99 10.26
C PRO A 109 0.58 23.84 11.52
N GLU A 110 1.51 24.81 11.45
CA GLU A 110 1.87 25.65 12.60
C GLU A 110 0.66 26.34 13.26
N SER A 111 -0.32 26.74 12.45
CA SER A 111 -1.56 27.36 12.94
C SER A 111 -2.38 26.40 13.81
N ALA A 112 -2.44 25.11 13.45
CA ALA A 112 -3.14 24.10 14.22
C ALA A 112 -2.37 23.76 15.52
N SER A 113 -1.05 23.62 15.44
CA SER A 113 -0.20 23.37 16.63
C SER A 113 -0.34 24.49 17.66
N ARG A 114 -0.29 25.76 17.25
CA ARG A 114 -0.50 26.90 18.14
C ARG A 114 -1.87 26.91 18.82
N LEU A 115 -2.92 26.47 18.14
CA LEU A 115 -4.25 26.34 18.74
C LEU A 115 -4.30 25.20 19.76
N LEU A 116 -3.61 24.09 19.48
CA LEU A 116 -3.52 22.96 20.40
C LEU A 116 -2.74 23.35 21.68
N ASP A 117 -1.65 24.12 21.55
CA ASP A 117 -0.83 24.57 22.67
C ASP A 117 -1.59 25.40 23.72
N VAL A 118 -2.59 26.18 23.28
CA VAL A 118 -3.41 27.01 24.16
C VAL A 118 -4.73 26.33 24.59
N THR A 119 -5.00 25.15 24.07
CA THR A 119 -6.23 24.41 24.34
C THR A 119 -6.02 23.47 25.53
N LYS A 120 -7.05 23.32 26.38
CA LYS A 120 -6.99 22.39 27.50
C LYS A 120 -6.79 20.95 26.98
N ALA A 121 -5.73 20.30 27.47
CA ALA A 121 -5.43 18.91 27.10
C ALA A 121 -6.61 17.97 27.41
N GLY A 122 -6.92 17.07 26.45
CA GLY A 122 -8.02 16.12 26.56
C GLY A 122 -9.43 16.72 26.44
N SER A 123 -9.55 18.03 26.08
CA SER A 123 -10.85 18.62 25.82
C SER A 123 -11.46 18.09 24.51
N GLU A 124 -12.79 18.10 24.42
CA GLU A 124 -13.52 17.72 23.20
C GLU A 124 -13.05 18.53 21.97
N TYR A 125 -12.83 19.82 22.17
CA TYR A 125 -12.33 20.71 21.11
C TYR A 125 -10.92 20.31 20.63
N GLN A 126 -10.01 19.95 21.55
CA GLN A 126 -8.68 19.45 21.17
C GLN A 126 -8.78 18.19 20.35
N ASN A 127 -9.58 17.21 20.81
CA ASN A 127 -9.77 15.93 20.12
C ASN A 127 -10.37 16.13 18.74
N GLU A 128 -11.32 17.06 18.59
CA GLU A 128 -11.91 17.38 17.31
C GLU A 128 -10.87 18.00 16.36
N LEU A 129 -10.08 18.97 16.83
CA LEU A 129 -9.04 19.60 16.02
C LEU A 129 -7.98 18.59 15.56
N LEU A 130 -7.49 17.71 16.46
CA LEU A 130 -6.58 16.63 16.13
C LEU A 130 -7.16 15.71 15.05
N THR A 131 -8.42 15.31 15.22
CA THR A 131 -9.12 14.44 14.28
C THR A 131 -9.28 15.08 12.90
N VAL A 132 -9.62 16.37 12.85
CA VAL A 132 -9.78 17.10 11.58
C VAL A 132 -8.44 17.22 10.85
N CYS A 133 -7.37 17.57 11.56
CA CYS A 133 -6.02 17.63 10.98
C CYS A 133 -5.57 16.27 10.43
N ALA A 134 -5.80 15.20 11.18
CA ALA A 134 -5.46 13.84 10.75
C ALA A 134 -6.25 13.40 9.50
N ARG A 135 -7.53 13.73 9.40
CA ARG A 135 -8.32 13.46 8.19
C ARG A 135 -7.82 14.23 6.98
N GLN A 136 -7.40 15.47 7.18
CA GLN A 136 -6.82 16.25 6.09
C GLN A 136 -5.48 15.64 5.65
N TRP A 137 -4.60 15.31 6.58
CA TRP A 137 -3.34 14.63 6.33
C TRP A 137 -3.54 13.34 5.53
N GLN A 138 -4.42 12.45 5.98
CA GLN A 138 -4.73 11.21 5.28
C GLN A 138 -5.21 11.44 3.83
N ARG A 139 -6.00 12.47 3.58
CA ARG A 139 -6.47 12.81 2.22
C ARG A 139 -5.33 13.26 1.31
N GLU A 140 -4.39 14.02 1.86
CA GLU A 140 -3.25 14.56 1.12
C GLU A 140 -2.20 13.49 0.83
N THR A 141 -1.87 12.66 1.83
CA THR A 141 -0.84 11.62 1.71
C THR A 141 -1.37 10.31 1.14
N LYS A 142 -2.69 10.12 1.06
CA LYS A 142 -3.35 8.86 0.68
C LYS A 142 -3.03 7.69 1.60
N GLY A 143 -2.58 7.95 2.82
CA GLY A 143 -2.34 6.92 3.80
C GLY A 143 -3.62 6.18 4.21
N VAL A 144 -3.48 4.98 4.73
CA VAL A 144 -4.59 4.10 5.11
C VAL A 144 -4.38 3.48 6.49
N PHE A 145 -5.50 3.24 7.19
CA PHE A 145 -5.46 2.40 8.39
C PHE A 145 -5.51 0.92 7.99
N VAL A 146 -4.62 0.14 8.58
CA VAL A 146 -4.50 -1.31 8.40
C VAL A 146 -4.65 -2.05 9.72
N SER A 147 -4.54 -3.37 9.70
CA SER A 147 -4.76 -4.22 10.88
C SER A 147 -3.92 -3.84 12.11
N GLN A 148 -2.71 -3.32 11.90
CA GLN A 148 -1.76 -3.01 12.97
C GLN A 148 -1.47 -1.52 13.15
N GLY A 149 -2.08 -0.64 12.36
CA GLY A 149 -1.86 0.79 12.48
C GLY A 149 -2.16 1.59 11.23
N TYR A 150 -1.31 2.56 10.93
CA TYR A 150 -1.42 3.47 9.80
C TYR A 150 -0.23 3.33 8.86
N VAL A 151 -0.49 3.28 7.57
CA VAL A 151 0.53 3.18 6.51
C VAL A 151 0.38 4.37 5.57
N GLU A 152 1.51 5.03 5.31
CA GLU A 152 1.59 6.18 4.41
C GLU A 152 2.65 5.91 3.33
N PRO A 153 2.29 5.97 2.05
CA PRO A 153 3.22 5.72 0.97
C PRO A 153 4.14 6.93 0.73
N ASP A 154 5.36 6.65 0.28
CA ASP A 154 6.25 7.65 -0.28
C ASP A 154 5.55 8.35 -1.47
N PRO A 155 5.58 9.70 -1.56
CA PRO A 155 4.99 10.44 -2.67
C PRO A 155 5.51 10.02 -4.06
N GLU A 156 6.75 9.56 -4.16
CA GLU A 156 7.33 9.09 -5.43
C GLU A 156 6.80 7.71 -5.84
N PHE A 157 6.37 6.89 -4.88
CA PHE A 157 5.80 5.55 -5.13
C PHE A 157 4.28 5.59 -5.28
N LEU A 158 3.64 6.64 -4.77
CA LEU A 158 2.19 6.81 -4.80
C LEU A 158 1.58 6.71 -6.22
N PRO A 159 2.15 7.30 -7.30
CA PRO A 159 1.58 7.17 -8.65
C PRO A 159 1.41 5.71 -9.09
N PHE A 160 2.38 4.84 -8.79
CA PHE A 160 2.24 3.41 -9.05
C PHE A 160 1.07 2.80 -8.28
N LEU A 161 0.93 3.10 -6.98
CA LEU A 161 -0.18 2.59 -6.18
C LEU A 161 -1.55 3.08 -6.66
N LEU A 162 -1.63 4.28 -7.24
CA LEU A 162 -2.85 4.82 -7.83
C LEU A 162 -3.18 4.26 -9.21
N GLY A 163 -2.36 3.33 -9.75
CA GLY A 163 -2.55 2.80 -11.11
C GLY A 163 -2.24 3.80 -12.21
N GLN A 164 -1.51 4.85 -11.91
CA GLN A 164 -1.01 5.82 -12.87
C GLN A 164 0.30 5.27 -13.45
N GLU A 165 0.22 4.57 -14.58
CA GLU A 165 1.42 4.19 -15.31
C GLU A 165 2.20 5.47 -15.67
N GLN A 166 3.47 5.53 -15.31
CA GLN A 166 4.34 6.54 -15.87
C GLN A 166 4.43 6.23 -17.38
N GLU A 167 3.78 7.02 -18.20
CA GLU A 167 4.12 7.09 -19.62
C GLU A 167 5.63 7.34 -19.68
N GLN A 168 6.40 6.30 -19.93
CA GLN A 168 7.80 6.46 -20.28
C GLN A 168 7.79 7.30 -21.54
N GLU A 169 8.18 8.56 -21.44
CA GLU A 169 8.56 9.39 -22.58
C GLU A 169 9.61 8.61 -23.38
N GLU A 170 9.16 7.89 -24.40
CA GLU A 170 10.04 7.49 -25.50
C GLU A 170 10.62 8.77 -26.07
N SER A 171 11.81 9.10 -25.63
CA SER A 171 12.60 10.17 -26.26
C SER A 171 12.71 9.83 -27.74
N PRO A 172 12.21 10.69 -28.65
CA PRO A 172 12.36 10.44 -30.07
C PRO A 172 13.85 10.41 -30.38
N GLN A 173 14.35 9.25 -30.78
CA GLN A 173 15.67 9.13 -31.38
C GLN A 173 15.67 10.02 -32.63
N MET A 174 16.26 11.19 -32.52
CA MET A 174 16.63 12.00 -33.69
C MET A 174 17.62 11.19 -34.50
N GLY A 175 17.11 10.51 -35.52
CA GLY A 175 17.92 9.92 -36.57
C GLY A 175 18.68 11.01 -37.28
N MET A 176 19.97 11.14 -36.95
CA MET A 176 20.94 11.81 -37.87
C MET A 176 21.21 10.84 -39.01
N SER A 177 20.63 11.12 -40.13
CA SER A 177 21.09 10.56 -41.44
C SER A 177 22.15 11.45 -42.05
N PRO A 178 23.13 10.86 -42.73
CA PRO A 178 24.32 11.51 -43.26
C PRO A 178 24.05 12.42 -44.46
#